data_3fb75db8b4acb46500d31c844b65ce58
#
_entry.id   3fb75db8b4acb46500d31c844b65ce58
#
_cell.length_a   1.000
_cell.length_b   1.000
_cell.length_c   1.000
_cell.angle_alpha   90.00
_cell.angle_beta   90.00
_cell.angle_gamma   90.00
#
_symmetry.space_group_name_H-M   'P 1'
#
loop_
_entity.id
_entity.type
_entity.pdbx_description
1 polymer ?
#
loop_
_entity_poly.entity_id
_entity_poly.type
_entity_poly.pdbx_seq_one_letter_code
_entity_poly.pdbx_strand_id
1 'polypeptide(L)'
;MAFGDRGGYDDDDRRPRRRGAPLLWRMPLRLRSRRAPDPLWVAGLGVGLAAVLGLGWIGRSVQPYWPNFALNTAADLIGAVFTIYVITPIIERAGQGGVREHSELDYSQFLDNAARATSVVRILDTYSNLLAEPHAERFEAVVRDALARGVSVRVLLINPTTLAAEQRELELGHADELAPMLERNLETVARIHRSFEQEGGPRGRGAAADFQLRLYSSGPDVTMYRWDDRALVSFYPVGKLSGRSTQLEVTVDTPLGAFVNSRFQEVWHAAAPHQALTPVTVADDRIERTYLVRFVDLEDGRYVASRRVERFLRRAVGEVTATNDGQGFRLEAADRTLHGPRLDAAFRKVYGEIPEAAYLLLLA
;
A
#
# COMPACT_ATOMS: atom_id res chain seq x y z
N MET A 1 -13.69 34.76 -20.22
CA MET A 1 -14.54 33.57 -20.13
C MET A 1 -14.15 32.83 -18.87
N ALA A 2 -15.03 32.86 -17.89
CA ALA A 2 -14.77 32.33 -16.55
C ALA A 2 -15.01 30.83 -16.53
N PHE A 3 -14.02 30.05 -16.15
CA PHE A 3 -14.18 28.64 -15.79
C PHE A 3 -14.40 28.54 -14.29
N GLY A 4 -15.66 28.21 -13.93
CA GLY A 4 -16.08 28.00 -12.56
C GLY A 4 -15.51 26.74 -11.97
N ASP A 5 -14.92 26.93 -10.82
CA ASP A 5 -14.56 25.95 -9.83
C ASP A 5 -15.80 25.14 -9.38
N ARG A 6 -15.81 23.82 -9.58
CA ARG A 6 -16.75 22.89 -8.95
C ARG A 6 -15.98 21.72 -8.40
N GLY A 7 -15.38 21.95 -7.25
CA GLY A 7 -14.99 20.90 -6.33
C GLY A 7 -16.23 20.17 -5.81
N GLY A 8 -16.62 19.08 -6.49
CA GLY A 8 -17.65 18.18 -6.02
C GLY A 8 -17.08 17.30 -4.90
N TYR A 9 -17.41 17.62 -3.66
CA TYR A 9 -17.29 16.71 -2.52
C TYR A 9 -18.26 15.54 -2.74
N ASP A 10 -17.73 14.38 -3.03
CA ASP A 10 -18.48 13.14 -3.19
C ASP A 10 -18.80 12.57 -1.81
N ASP A 11 -19.98 12.98 -1.29
CA ASP A 11 -20.55 12.54 0.00
C ASP A 11 -21.48 11.34 -0.29
N ASP A 12 -20.87 10.18 -0.58
CA ASP A 12 -21.58 8.95 -0.99
C ASP A 12 -22.06 8.10 0.20
N ASP A 13 -22.51 8.77 1.28
CA ASP A 13 -23.13 8.11 2.43
C ASP A 13 -24.56 8.65 2.72
N ARG A 14 -25.30 9.03 1.66
CA ARG A 14 -26.70 9.45 1.80
C ARG A 14 -27.65 8.25 1.85
N ARG A 15 -27.73 7.62 3.03
CA ARG A 15 -28.98 6.92 3.40
C ARG A 15 -30.03 7.92 3.81
N PRO A 16 -31.33 7.67 3.49
CA PRO A 16 -32.40 8.61 3.82
C PRO A 16 -32.50 8.79 5.34
N ARG A 17 -32.39 10.03 5.80
CA ARG A 17 -32.55 10.45 7.20
C ARG A 17 -33.93 10.05 7.68
N ARG A 18 -34.03 8.96 8.44
CA ARG A 18 -35.06 8.83 9.48
C ARG A 18 -34.68 9.78 10.60
N ARG A 19 -35.52 10.82 10.81
CA ARG A 19 -35.47 11.70 11.98
C ARG A 19 -35.71 10.82 13.21
N GLY A 20 -34.67 10.53 13.96
CA GLY A 20 -34.70 9.88 15.26
C GLY A 20 -33.57 10.48 16.09
N ALA A 21 -33.88 10.88 17.31
CA ALA A 21 -33.13 11.64 18.29
C ALA A 21 -31.65 11.22 18.45
N PRO A 22 -30.78 12.11 18.99
CA PRO A 22 -29.36 11.80 19.19
C PRO A 22 -29.23 10.68 20.22
N LEU A 23 -28.94 9.49 19.75
CA LEU A 23 -28.49 8.39 20.58
C LEU A 23 -27.07 8.71 21.01
N LEU A 24 -26.97 9.44 22.13
CA LEU A 24 -25.80 9.39 23.00
C LEU A 24 -25.37 7.95 23.11
N TRP A 25 -24.15 7.66 22.70
CA TRP A 25 -23.46 6.41 22.89
C TRP A 25 -23.40 6.08 24.37
N ARG A 26 -24.50 5.58 24.94
CA ARG A 26 -24.48 4.79 26.16
C ARG A 26 -24.08 3.37 25.78
N MET A 27 -22.77 3.16 25.54
CA MET A 27 -22.22 1.84 25.80
C MET A 27 -22.56 1.49 27.23
N PRO A 28 -23.30 0.41 27.52
CA PRO A 28 -23.30 -0.14 28.82
C PRO A 28 -21.89 -0.74 29.00
N LEU A 29 -20.99 0.02 29.60
CA LEU A 29 -19.83 -0.51 30.27
C LEU A 29 -20.38 -1.39 31.42
N ARG A 30 -20.86 -2.59 31.07
CA ARG A 30 -20.90 -3.67 32.00
C ARG A 30 -19.46 -4.01 32.31
N LEU A 31 -18.92 -3.30 33.28
CA LEU A 31 -17.75 -3.69 34.07
C LEU A 31 -18.06 -5.04 34.73
N ARG A 32 -18.00 -6.10 33.94
CA ARG A 32 -18.12 -7.44 34.38
C ARG A 32 -16.74 -7.86 34.86
N SER A 33 -16.61 -7.91 36.19
CA SER A 33 -15.52 -8.51 37.00
C SER A 33 -14.11 -8.23 36.45
N ARG A 34 -13.44 -7.24 37.05
CA ARG A 34 -11.98 -7.11 37.02
C ARG A 34 -11.37 -8.39 37.60
N ARG A 35 -11.14 -9.40 36.77
CA ARG A 35 -10.05 -10.32 37.08
C ARG A 35 -8.79 -9.48 37.03
N ALA A 36 -8.03 -9.47 38.13
CA ALA A 36 -6.74 -8.85 38.18
C ALA A 36 -5.94 -9.36 36.95
N PRO A 37 -5.22 -8.50 36.24
CA PRO A 37 -4.40 -8.94 35.10
C PRO A 37 -3.44 -10.01 35.62
N ASP A 38 -3.30 -11.10 34.86
CA ASP A 38 -2.41 -12.20 35.20
C ASP A 38 -1.00 -11.63 35.47
N PRO A 39 -0.40 -11.93 36.65
CA PRO A 39 0.90 -11.36 37.04
C PRO A 39 1.99 -11.66 36.00
N LEU A 40 1.90 -12.78 35.29
CA LEU A 40 2.80 -13.13 34.19
C LEU A 40 2.63 -12.17 32.99
N TRP A 41 1.40 -11.74 32.73
CA TRP A 41 1.09 -10.78 31.67
C TRP A 41 1.69 -9.40 31.97
N VAL A 42 1.55 -8.92 33.20
CA VAL A 42 2.11 -7.63 33.66
C VAL A 42 3.65 -7.68 33.65
N ALA A 43 4.23 -8.80 34.10
CA ALA A 43 5.67 -9.00 34.08
C ALA A 43 6.23 -9.01 32.66
N GLY A 44 5.57 -9.71 31.72
CA GLY A 44 5.99 -9.74 30.30
C GLY A 44 5.94 -8.36 29.64
N LEU A 45 4.89 -7.58 29.90
CA LEU A 45 4.79 -6.20 29.41
C LEU A 45 5.90 -5.31 29.98
N GLY A 46 6.20 -5.46 31.28
CA GLY A 46 7.29 -4.74 31.95
C GLY A 46 8.68 -5.04 31.37
N VAL A 47 8.95 -6.32 31.11
CA VAL A 47 10.21 -6.75 30.49
C VAL A 47 10.32 -6.23 29.05
N GLY A 48 9.25 -6.31 28.26
CA GLY A 48 9.22 -5.78 26.89
C GLY A 48 9.50 -4.27 26.85
N LEU A 49 8.83 -3.50 27.71
CA LEU A 49 9.04 -2.06 27.82
C LEU A 49 10.46 -1.71 28.27
N ALA A 50 11.01 -2.43 29.24
CA ALA A 50 12.38 -2.24 29.72
C ALA A 50 13.42 -2.53 28.63
N ALA A 51 13.18 -3.57 27.81
CA ALA A 51 14.05 -3.91 26.70
C ALA A 51 14.03 -2.82 25.60
N VAL A 52 12.85 -2.27 25.26
CA VAL A 52 12.71 -1.16 24.30
C VAL A 52 13.43 0.08 24.78
N LEU A 53 13.25 0.45 26.05
CA LEU A 53 13.93 1.62 26.65
C LEU A 53 15.44 1.42 26.72
N GLY A 54 15.89 0.20 27.07
CA GLY A 54 17.31 -0.16 27.11
C GLY A 54 17.96 -0.09 25.74
N LEU A 55 17.33 -0.63 24.70
CA LEU A 55 17.81 -0.56 23.31
C LEU A 55 17.82 0.87 22.79
N GLY A 56 16.80 1.67 23.11
CA GLY A 56 16.77 3.10 22.76
C GLY A 56 17.89 3.90 23.43
N TRP A 57 18.23 3.57 24.68
CA TRP A 57 19.35 4.21 25.41
C TRP A 57 20.71 3.79 24.85
N ILE A 58 20.91 2.51 24.55
CA ILE A 58 22.11 1.97 23.91
C ILE A 58 22.31 2.59 22.52
N GLY A 59 21.23 2.67 21.70
CA GLY A 59 21.29 3.28 20.37
C GLY A 59 21.70 4.76 20.37
N ARG A 60 21.45 5.48 21.50
CA ARG A 60 21.87 6.87 21.66
C ARG A 60 23.34 7.01 22.14
N SER A 61 23.91 5.99 22.77
CA SER A 61 25.18 6.05 23.48
C SER A 61 26.37 5.43 22.72
N VAL A 62 26.15 4.71 21.61
CA VAL A 62 27.20 3.92 20.93
C VAL A 62 27.33 4.36 19.46
N GLN A 63 28.56 4.32 18.96
CA GLN A 63 29.05 4.86 17.67
C GLN A 63 28.32 4.35 16.38
N PRO A 64 28.56 4.97 15.20
CA PRO A 64 27.55 5.21 14.12
C PRO A 64 26.94 4.02 13.41
N TYR A 65 27.38 2.79 13.65
CA TYR A 65 26.81 1.58 13.02
C TYR A 65 25.68 0.91 13.82
N TRP A 66 25.60 1.14 15.13
CA TRP A 66 24.63 0.50 16.02
C TRP A 66 23.24 1.17 16.12
N PRO A 67 23.08 2.47 15.84
CA PRO A 67 21.77 3.12 15.96
C PRO A 67 20.69 2.50 15.05
N ASN A 68 21.07 2.13 13.84
CA ASN A 68 20.10 1.53 12.88
C ASN A 68 19.70 0.12 13.31
N PHE A 69 20.65 -0.68 13.82
CA PHE A 69 20.36 -2.01 14.33
C PHE A 69 19.49 -1.94 15.60
N ALA A 70 19.81 -1.05 16.53
CA ALA A 70 19.04 -0.87 17.76
C ALA A 70 17.62 -0.34 17.50
N LEU A 71 17.46 0.58 16.53
CA LEU A 71 16.16 1.09 16.10
C LEU A 71 15.32 0.02 15.42
N ASN A 72 15.90 -0.78 14.53
CA ASN A 72 15.21 -1.88 13.86
C ASN A 72 14.79 -2.96 14.86
N THR A 73 15.72 -3.34 15.77
CA THR A 73 15.41 -4.33 16.82
C THR A 73 14.35 -3.80 17.80
N ALA A 74 14.35 -2.50 18.10
CA ALA A 74 13.32 -1.89 18.93
C ALA A 74 11.96 -1.88 18.20
N ALA A 75 11.92 -1.61 16.90
CA ALA A 75 10.70 -1.66 16.08
C ALA A 75 10.15 -3.09 16.00
N ASP A 76 11.01 -4.08 15.78
CA ASP A 76 10.63 -5.50 15.77
C ASP A 76 10.09 -5.95 17.13
N LEU A 77 10.71 -5.49 18.22
CA LEU A 77 10.27 -5.80 19.58
C LEU A 77 8.90 -5.15 19.89
N ILE A 78 8.69 -3.91 19.43
CA ILE A 78 7.39 -3.22 19.53
C ILE A 78 6.34 -4.00 18.75
N GLY A 79 6.66 -4.43 17.52
CA GLY A 79 5.79 -5.27 16.70
C GLY A 79 5.45 -6.59 17.38
N ALA A 80 6.44 -7.28 17.96
CA ALA A 80 6.24 -8.52 18.70
C ALA A 80 5.38 -8.31 19.97
N VAL A 81 5.67 -7.27 20.74
CA VAL A 81 4.89 -6.90 21.92
C VAL A 81 3.45 -6.55 21.54
N PHE A 82 3.26 -5.76 20.49
CA PHE A 82 1.94 -5.44 19.97
C PHE A 82 1.18 -6.69 19.52
N THR A 83 1.83 -7.59 18.80
CA THR A 83 1.22 -8.85 18.37
C THR A 83 0.81 -9.71 19.56
N ILE A 84 1.68 -9.92 20.53
CA ILE A 84 1.42 -10.79 21.68
C ILE A 84 0.37 -10.17 22.62
N TYR A 85 0.46 -8.88 22.91
CA TYR A 85 -0.36 -8.25 23.95
C TYR A 85 -1.63 -7.57 23.46
N VAL A 86 -1.70 -7.22 22.19
CA VAL A 86 -2.89 -6.60 21.59
C VAL A 86 -3.61 -7.59 20.69
N ILE A 87 -2.89 -8.19 19.75
CA ILE A 87 -3.50 -9.04 18.73
C ILE A 87 -3.95 -10.39 19.32
N THR A 88 -3.10 -11.08 20.10
CA THR A 88 -3.47 -12.39 20.67
C THR A 88 -4.71 -12.33 21.55
N PRO A 89 -4.87 -11.38 22.51
CA PRO A 89 -6.11 -11.27 23.27
C PRO A 89 -7.35 -10.87 22.44
N ILE A 90 -7.15 -10.14 21.35
CA ILE A 90 -8.24 -9.83 20.41
C ILE A 90 -8.67 -11.11 19.69
N ILE A 91 -7.73 -11.92 19.22
CA ILE A 91 -7.99 -13.20 18.56
C ILE A 91 -8.67 -14.17 19.53
N GLU A 92 -8.19 -14.31 20.77
CA GLU A 92 -8.80 -15.17 21.78
C GLU A 92 -10.24 -14.76 22.13
N ARG A 93 -10.51 -13.45 22.19
CA ARG A 93 -11.87 -12.94 22.40
C ARG A 93 -12.73 -13.05 21.15
N ALA A 94 -12.15 -12.94 19.97
CA ALA A 94 -12.83 -13.12 18.69
C ALA A 94 -13.10 -14.60 18.38
N GLY A 95 -12.36 -15.53 18.96
CA GLY A 95 -12.63 -16.98 18.88
C GLY A 95 -14.03 -17.39 19.35
N GLN A 96 -14.70 -16.52 20.10
CA GLN A 96 -16.14 -16.65 20.41
C GLN A 96 -17.04 -16.03 19.32
N GLY A 97 -16.50 -15.37 18.29
CA GLY A 97 -17.22 -14.57 17.28
C GLY A 97 -16.89 -14.84 15.82
N GLY A 98 -16.44 -16.06 15.45
CA GLY A 98 -16.43 -16.43 14.02
C GLY A 98 -15.18 -16.07 13.22
N VAL A 99 -14.00 -15.96 13.84
CA VAL A 99 -12.73 -15.92 13.12
C VAL A 99 -12.39 -17.33 12.61
N ARG A 100 -12.12 -17.46 11.31
CA ARG A 100 -11.62 -18.69 10.71
C ARG A 100 -10.18 -18.48 10.28
N GLU A 101 -9.33 -19.45 10.55
CA GLU A 101 -7.94 -19.45 10.10
C GLU A 101 -7.80 -20.22 8.80
N HIS A 102 -7.03 -19.65 7.86
CA HIS A 102 -6.58 -20.27 6.64
C HIS A 102 -5.05 -20.24 6.64
N SER A 103 -4.40 -21.31 6.21
CA SER A 103 -2.93 -21.43 6.19
C SER A 103 -2.27 -20.41 5.26
N GLU A 104 -2.97 -20.04 4.20
CA GLU A 104 -2.53 -19.07 3.18
C GLU A 104 -3.72 -18.41 2.49
N LEU A 105 -3.46 -17.39 1.69
CA LEU A 105 -4.48 -16.71 0.89
C LEU A 105 -4.81 -17.53 -0.36
N ASP A 106 -6.02 -18.08 -0.39
CA ASP A 106 -6.58 -18.68 -1.61
C ASP A 106 -7.20 -17.59 -2.49
N TYR A 107 -6.44 -17.16 -3.48
CA TYR A 107 -6.89 -16.15 -4.45
C TYR A 107 -8.09 -16.58 -5.26
N SER A 108 -8.21 -17.88 -5.59
CA SER A 108 -9.34 -18.41 -6.33
C SER A 108 -10.62 -18.34 -5.51
N GLN A 109 -10.56 -18.73 -4.24
CA GLN A 109 -11.67 -18.61 -3.31
C GLN A 109 -12.07 -17.15 -3.07
N PHE A 110 -11.08 -16.24 -2.94
CA PHE A 110 -11.37 -14.81 -2.84
C PHE A 110 -12.10 -14.30 -4.09
N LEU A 111 -11.66 -14.67 -5.29
CA LEU A 111 -12.33 -14.28 -6.54
C LEU A 111 -13.76 -14.82 -6.64
N ASP A 112 -14.02 -16.06 -6.17
CA ASP A 112 -15.37 -16.60 -6.09
C ASP A 112 -16.27 -15.80 -5.16
N ASN A 113 -15.73 -15.34 -4.03
CA ASN A 113 -16.45 -14.50 -3.08
C ASN A 113 -16.68 -13.09 -3.64
N ALA A 114 -15.66 -12.47 -4.24
CA ALA A 114 -15.74 -11.16 -4.87
C ALA A 114 -16.73 -11.14 -6.04
N ALA A 115 -16.81 -12.23 -6.83
CA ALA A 115 -17.79 -12.37 -7.89
C ALA A 115 -19.24 -12.34 -7.38
N ARG A 116 -19.47 -12.73 -6.13
CA ARG A 116 -20.80 -12.71 -5.48
C ARG A 116 -21.04 -11.47 -4.64
N ALA A 117 -20.06 -10.59 -4.52
CA ALA A 117 -20.19 -9.37 -3.73
C ALA A 117 -21.34 -8.49 -4.25
N THR A 118 -22.02 -7.83 -3.32
CA THR A 118 -23.20 -7.00 -3.57
C THR A 118 -23.02 -5.52 -3.26
N SER A 119 -21.96 -5.17 -2.53
CA SER A 119 -21.73 -3.80 -2.12
C SER A 119 -20.29 -3.31 -2.32
N VAL A 120 -19.31 -4.05 -1.83
CA VAL A 120 -17.91 -3.59 -1.88
C VAL A 120 -16.93 -4.75 -2.08
N VAL A 121 -15.85 -4.47 -2.83
CA VAL A 121 -14.61 -5.25 -2.86
C VAL A 121 -13.47 -4.29 -2.53
N ARG A 122 -12.65 -4.63 -1.53
CA ARG A 122 -11.50 -3.81 -1.12
C ARG A 122 -10.26 -4.66 -0.94
N ILE A 123 -9.15 -4.19 -1.46
CA ILE A 123 -7.85 -4.84 -1.38
C ILE A 123 -6.85 -3.84 -0.80
N LEU A 124 -6.13 -4.25 0.23
CA LEU A 124 -4.98 -3.55 0.79
C LEU A 124 -3.81 -4.54 0.83
N ASP A 125 -2.82 -4.30 0.01
CA ASP A 125 -1.61 -5.14 -0.03
C ASP A 125 -0.39 -4.31 -0.45
N THR A 126 0.80 -4.87 -0.29
CA THR A 126 2.03 -4.31 -0.86
C THR A 126 1.97 -4.37 -2.38
N TYR A 127 1.70 -5.54 -2.91
CA TYR A 127 1.32 -5.86 -4.28
C TYR A 127 0.36 -7.05 -4.23
N SER A 128 -0.39 -7.29 -5.28
CA SER A 128 -1.39 -8.36 -5.25
C SER A 128 -1.19 -9.35 -6.41
N ASN A 129 -1.08 -10.63 -6.09
CA ASN A 129 -1.07 -11.68 -7.09
C ASN A 129 -2.39 -11.80 -7.87
N LEU A 130 -3.48 -11.18 -7.40
CA LEU A 130 -4.72 -11.07 -8.18
C LEU A 130 -4.54 -10.25 -9.46
N LEU A 131 -3.57 -9.31 -9.44
CA LEU A 131 -3.23 -8.45 -10.57
C LEU A 131 -2.09 -9.02 -11.42
N ALA A 132 -1.72 -10.28 -11.19
CA ALA A 132 -0.69 -11.00 -11.95
C ALA A 132 -1.23 -12.35 -12.41
N GLU A 133 -0.57 -12.94 -13.41
CA GLU A 133 -0.90 -14.29 -13.84
C GLU A 133 -0.67 -15.33 -12.72
N PRO A 134 -1.53 -16.33 -12.61
CA PRO A 134 -2.64 -16.70 -13.52
C PRO A 134 -4.00 -16.05 -13.17
N HIS A 135 -4.07 -15.09 -12.23
CA HIS A 135 -5.33 -14.57 -11.69
C HIS A 135 -5.83 -13.29 -12.39
N ALA A 136 -4.97 -12.58 -13.10
CA ALA A 136 -5.23 -11.25 -13.65
C ALA A 136 -6.48 -11.19 -14.56
N GLU A 137 -6.62 -12.12 -15.50
CA GLU A 137 -7.77 -12.17 -16.41
C GLU A 137 -9.07 -12.44 -15.65
N ARG A 138 -9.03 -13.37 -14.70
CA ARG A 138 -10.20 -13.69 -13.87
C ARG A 138 -10.58 -12.53 -12.98
N PHE A 139 -9.59 -11.83 -12.39
CA PHE A 139 -9.83 -10.64 -11.59
C PHE A 139 -10.50 -9.54 -12.42
N GLU A 140 -10.02 -9.29 -13.65
CA GLU A 140 -10.64 -8.32 -14.57
C GLU A 140 -12.11 -8.65 -14.85
N ALA A 141 -12.43 -9.92 -15.14
CA ALA A 141 -13.82 -10.36 -15.36
C ALA A 141 -14.68 -10.13 -14.10
N VAL A 142 -14.18 -10.51 -12.92
CA VAL A 142 -14.88 -10.32 -11.64
C VAL A 142 -15.12 -8.83 -11.36
N VAL A 143 -14.14 -7.97 -11.60
CA VAL A 143 -14.27 -6.52 -11.42
C VAL A 143 -15.34 -5.98 -12.37
N ARG A 144 -15.30 -6.35 -13.65
CA ARG A 144 -16.28 -5.91 -14.65
C ARG A 144 -17.71 -6.26 -14.22
N ASP A 145 -17.92 -7.51 -13.83
CA ASP A 145 -19.23 -7.98 -13.38
C ASP A 145 -19.69 -7.31 -12.08
N ALA A 146 -18.78 -7.08 -11.13
CA ALA A 146 -19.04 -6.38 -9.89
C ALA A 146 -19.49 -4.93 -10.15
N LEU A 147 -18.76 -4.20 -10.98
CA LEU A 147 -19.10 -2.82 -11.36
C LEU A 147 -20.45 -2.74 -12.12
N ALA A 148 -20.74 -3.72 -12.99
CA ALA A 148 -22.02 -3.79 -13.67
C ALA A 148 -23.21 -3.96 -12.70
N ARG A 149 -22.96 -4.53 -11.52
CA ARG A 149 -23.94 -4.63 -10.42
C ARG A 149 -23.96 -3.44 -9.47
N GLY A 150 -23.08 -2.43 -9.67
CA GLY A 150 -22.94 -1.26 -8.81
C GLY A 150 -22.08 -1.53 -7.54
N VAL A 151 -21.24 -2.56 -7.56
CA VAL A 151 -20.30 -2.86 -6.47
C VAL A 151 -19.07 -1.96 -6.61
N SER A 152 -18.69 -1.25 -5.55
CA SER A 152 -17.48 -0.43 -5.52
C SER A 152 -16.23 -1.30 -5.32
N VAL A 153 -15.23 -1.13 -6.20
CA VAL A 153 -13.96 -1.88 -6.13
C VAL A 153 -12.81 -0.91 -5.85
N ARG A 154 -12.13 -1.08 -4.72
CA ARG A 154 -11.01 -0.22 -4.31
C ARG A 154 -9.76 -1.05 -4.02
N VAL A 155 -8.66 -0.65 -4.61
CA VAL A 155 -7.36 -1.30 -4.45
C VAL A 155 -6.35 -0.31 -3.88
N LEU A 156 -5.65 -0.71 -2.84
CA LEU A 156 -4.52 0.00 -2.24
C LEU A 156 -3.26 -0.84 -2.42
N LEU A 157 -2.27 -0.31 -3.11
CA LEU A 157 -0.94 -0.90 -3.24
C LEU A 157 0.11 0.07 -2.69
N ILE A 158 1.28 -0.46 -2.32
CA ILE A 158 2.36 0.39 -1.85
C ILE A 158 2.88 1.29 -2.98
N ASN A 159 3.23 2.51 -2.65
CA ASN A 159 3.89 3.40 -3.59
C ASN A 159 5.37 3.01 -3.73
N PRO A 160 5.82 2.50 -4.89
CA PRO A 160 7.19 2.02 -5.08
C PRO A 160 8.27 3.09 -4.95
N THR A 161 7.88 4.36 -4.97
CA THR A 161 8.84 5.48 -4.90
C THR A 161 9.17 5.92 -3.47
N THR A 162 8.63 5.22 -2.45
CA THR A 162 8.71 5.62 -1.04
C THR A 162 9.70 4.79 -0.23
N LEU A 163 10.12 5.33 0.92
CA LEU A 163 10.94 4.60 1.88
C LEU A 163 10.22 3.36 2.44
N ALA A 164 8.90 3.39 2.56
CA ALA A 164 8.12 2.24 3.01
C ALA A 164 8.25 1.05 2.05
N ALA A 165 8.28 1.30 0.74
CA ALA A 165 8.55 0.25 -0.25
C ALA A 165 9.99 -0.27 -0.15
N GLU A 166 10.98 0.61 0.03
CA GLU A 166 12.37 0.20 0.24
C GLU A 166 12.53 -0.68 1.49
N GLN A 167 11.91 -0.27 2.59
CA GLN A 167 11.93 -1.06 3.82
C GLN A 167 11.30 -2.43 3.60
N ARG A 168 10.16 -2.48 2.91
CA ARG A 168 9.48 -3.76 2.63
C ARG A 168 10.31 -4.69 1.74
N GLU A 169 11.05 -4.18 0.77
CA GLU A 169 11.99 -4.95 -0.03
C GLU A 169 13.09 -5.58 0.82
N LEU A 170 13.66 -4.79 1.73
CA LEU A 170 14.68 -5.29 2.68
C LEU A 170 14.13 -6.37 3.61
N GLU A 171 12.92 -6.21 4.13
CA GLU A 171 12.25 -7.20 4.97
C GLU A 171 11.99 -8.52 4.23
N LEU A 172 11.68 -8.47 2.94
CA LEU A 172 11.46 -9.65 2.12
C LEU A 172 12.76 -10.36 1.73
N GLY A 173 13.91 -9.68 1.85
CA GLY A 173 15.21 -10.22 1.42
C GLY A 173 15.39 -10.29 -0.11
N HIS A 174 14.44 -9.77 -0.87
CA HIS A 174 14.39 -9.80 -2.34
C HIS A 174 14.25 -8.37 -2.86
N ALA A 175 15.32 -7.58 -2.69
CA ALA A 175 15.33 -6.15 -2.99
C ALA A 175 14.97 -5.79 -4.46
N ASP A 176 15.04 -6.75 -5.37
CA ASP A 176 14.88 -6.52 -6.82
C ASP A 176 13.54 -7.02 -7.39
N GLU A 177 12.72 -7.73 -6.59
CA GLU A 177 11.49 -8.36 -7.08
C GLU A 177 10.23 -7.51 -6.92
N LEU A 178 10.20 -6.58 -5.95
CA LEU A 178 9.00 -5.80 -5.65
C LEU A 178 8.63 -4.85 -6.79
N ALA A 179 9.61 -4.16 -7.40
CA ALA A 179 9.34 -3.22 -8.48
C ALA A 179 8.73 -3.89 -9.71
N PRO A 180 9.27 -5.02 -10.25
CA PRO A 180 8.64 -5.75 -11.36
C PRO A 180 7.24 -6.29 -11.03
N MET A 181 7.00 -6.69 -9.77
CA MET A 181 5.67 -7.17 -9.36
C MET A 181 4.65 -6.03 -9.34
N LEU A 182 5.04 -4.87 -8.80
CA LEU A 182 4.19 -3.67 -8.81
C LEU A 182 3.94 -3.16 -10.21
N GLU A 183 4.94 -3.16 -11.07
CA GLU A 183 4.79 -2.77 -12.48
C GLU A 183 3.71 -3.60 -13.16
N ARG A 184 3.78 -4.93 -13.09
CA ARG A 184 2.74 -5.82 -13.63
C ARG A 184 1.37 -5.54 -13.02
N ASN A 185 1.28 -5.24 -11.73
CA ASN A 185 0.02 -4.87 -11.10
C ASN A 185 -0.53 -3.56 -11.67
N LEU A 186 0.32 -2.55 -11.86
CA LEU A 186 -0.09 -1.26 -12.41
C LEU A 186 -0.49 -1.36 -13.89
N GLU A 187 0.21 -2.15 -14.68
CA GLU A 187 -0.16 -2.47 -16.07
C GLU A 187 -1.52 -3.15 -16.16
N THR A 188 -1.76 -4.14 -15.29
CA THR A 188 -3.07 -4.83 -15.24
C THR A 188 -4.19 -3.85 -14.90
N VAL A 189 -4.01 -2.98 -13.90
CA VAL A 189 -5.00 -1.96 -13.56
C VAL A 189 -5.21 -0.98 -14.72
N ALA A 190 -4.13 -0.53 -15.37
CA ALA A 190 -4.22 0.35 -16.54
C ALA A 190 -4.96 -0.33 -17.72
N ARG A 191 -4.76 -1.64 -17.91
CA ARG A 191 -5.49 -2.42 -18.90
C ARG A 191 -6.99 -2.50 -18.57
N ILE A 192 -7.34 -2.75 -17.32
CA ILE A 192 -8.72 -2.77 -16.84
C ILE A 192 -9.40 -1.41 -17.05
N HIS A 193 -8.73 -0.31 -16.69
CA HIS A 193 -9.27 1.04 -16.93
C HIS A 193 -9.51 1.31 -18.42
N ARG A 194 -8.55 0.97 -19.28
CA ARG A 194 -8.70 1.15 -20.74
C ARG A 194 -9.85 0.33 -21.31
N SER A 195 -10.07 -0.90 -20.81
CA SER A 195 -11.20 -1.73 -21.28
C SER A 195 -12.54 -1.06 -20.97
N PHE A 196 -12.69 -0.42 -19.80
CA PHE A 196 -13.92 0.31 -19.46
C PHE A 196 -14.09 1.59 -20.26
N GLU A 197 -13.02 2.31 -20.57
CA GLU A 197 -13.07 3.50 -21.42
C GLU A 197 -13.47 3.15 -22.87
N GLN A 198 -13.00 2.02 -23.39
CA GLN A 198 -13.29 1.55 -24.74
C GLN A 198 -14.73 1.06 -24.92
N GLU A 199 -15.35 0.53 -23.85
CA GLU A 199 -16.76 0.10 -23.87
C GLU A 199 -17.73 1.27 -24.15
N GLY A 200 -17.28 2.50 -24.07
CA GLY A 200 -17.93 3.73 -24.49
C GLY A 200 -19.35 3.94 -23.90
N GLY A 201 -19.68 5.17 -23.54
CA GLY A 201 -21.00 5.51 -23.04
C GLY A 201 -21.05 5.78 -21.53
N PRO A 202 -22.24 6.13 -20.98
CA PRO A 202 -22.39 6.50 -19.57
C PRO A 202 -22.03 5.37 -18.59
N ARG A 203 -22.26 4.11 -18.98
CA ARG A 203 -21.95 2.94 -18.13
C ARG A 203 -20.46 2.68 -18.01
N GLY A 204 -19.69 2.78 -19.11
CA GLY A 204 -18.24 2.59 -19.07
C GLY A 204 -17.55 3.68 -18.25
N ARG A 205 -17.98 4.95 -18.34
CA ARG A 205 -17.44 6.05 -17.54
C ARG A 205 -17.80 5.93 -16.05
N GLY A 206 -19.00 5.45 -15.72
CA GLY A 206 -19.39 5.14 -14.35
C GLY A 206 -18.54 4.01 -13.77
N ALA A 207 -18.37 2.92 -14.51
CA ALA A 207 -17.55 1.79 -14.08
C ALA A 207 -16.08 2.17 -13.83
N ALA A 208 -15.47 2.97 -14.71
CA ALA A 208 -14.10 3.48 -14.50
C ALA A 208 -13.98 4.34 -13.25
N ALA A 209 -15.02 5.08 -12.84
CA ALA A 209 -15.03 5.87 -11.62
C ALA A 209 -15.19 5.02 -10.35
N ASP A 210 -15.86 3.87 -10.44
CA ASP A 210 -16.10 2.96 -9.32
C ASP A 210 -14.98 1.95 -9.09
N PHE A 211 -14.11 1.74 -10.09
CA PHE A 211 -12.85 1.00 -9.94
C PHE A 211 -11.70 1.96 -9.67
N GLN A 212 -11.19 1.96 -8.46
CA GLN A 212 -10.17 2.91 -8.02
C GLN A 212 -8.94 2.22 -7.48
N LEU A 213 -7.77 2.64 -7.95
CA LEU A 213 -6.47 2.32 -7.38
C LEU A 213 -5.87 3.56 -6.72
N ARG A 214 -5.36 3.39 -5.50
CA ARG A 214 -4.51 4.38 -4.83
C ARG A 214 -3.20 3.76 -4.38
N LEU A 215 -2.16 4.59 -4.32
CA LEU A 215 -0.84 4.19 -3.86
C LEU A 215 -0.57 4.80 -2.48
N TYR A 216 -0.31 3.95 -1.49
CA TYR A 216 -0.03 4.40 -0.13
C TYR A 216 1.48 4.47 0.15
N SER A 217 1.87 5.38 1.07
CA SER A 217 3.28 5.71 1.38
C SER A 217 3.69 5.39 2.82
N SER A 218 2.80 4.82 3.62
CA SER A 218 3.08 4.38 4.98
C SER A 218 3.62 2.95 5.01
N GLY A 219 4.25 2.56 6.13
CA GLY A 219 4.58 1.14 6.35
C GLY A 219 3.31 0.28 6.33
N PRO A 220 3.35 -0.89 5.68
CA PRO A 220 2.22 -1.80 5.69
C PRO A 220 2.15 -2.52 7.04
N ASP A 221 0.99 -2.41 7.72
CA ASP A 221 0.77 -3.10 9.00
C ASP A 221 0.00 -4.41 8.78
N VAL A 222 -0.97 -4.38 7.86
CA VAL A 222 -1.88 -5.48 7.58
C VAL A 222 -2.17 -5.58 6.09
N THR A 223 -2.48 -6.79 5.61
CA THR A 223 -3.16 -7.00 4.34
C THR A 223 -4.64 -7.21 4.58
N MET A 224 -5.46 -6.84 3.61
CA MET A 224 -6.89 -7.05 3.65
C MET A 224 -7.43 -7.37 2.27
N TYR A 225 -8.20 -8.45 2.18
CA TYR A 225 -8.99 -8.83 1.03
C TYR A 225 -10.44 -8.95 1.46
N ARG A 226 -11.23 -7.92 1.21
CA ARG A 226 -12.60 -7.78 1.70
C ARG A 226 -13.61 -7.94 0.56
N TRP A 227 -14.69 -8.64 0.85
CA TRP A 227 -15.94 -8.65 0.09
C TRP A 227 -17.11 -8.44 1.07
N ASP A 228 -17.96 -7.48 0.78
CA ASP A 228 -19.11 -7.09 1.60
C ASP A 228 -18.76 -6.95 3.10
N ASP A 229 -19.32 -7.82 3.94
CA ASP A 229 -19.15 -7.84 5.39
C ASP A 229 -18.00 -8.75 5.87
N ARG A 230 -17.30 -9.44 4.98
CA ARG A 230 -16.19 -10.35 5.31
C ARG A 230 -14.86 -9.88 4.77
N ALA A 231 -13.81 -10.22 5.47
CA ALA A 231 -12.43 -9.93 5.05
C ALA A 231 -11.48 -11.06 5.45
N LEU A 232 -10.53 -11.36 4.56
CA LEU A 232 -9.30 -12.08 4.89
C LEU A 232 -8.24 -11.05 5.29
N VAL A 233 -7.63 -11.26 6.43
CA VAL A 233 -6.66 -10.35 7.04
C VAL A 233 -5.39 -11.11 7.36
N SER A 234 -4.25 -10.55 7.04
CA SER A 234 -2.94 -11.05 7.46
C SER A 234 -2.06 -9.91 7.92
N PHE A 235 -1.07 -10.24 8.72
CA PHE A 235 -0.04 -9.32 9.17
C PHE A 235 1.21 -9.56 8.32
N TYR A 236 1.99 -8.51 8.10
CA TYR A 236 3.21 -8.63 7.31
C TYR A 236 4.32 -9.31 8.12
N PRO A 237 4.67 -10.57 7.83
CA PRO A 237 5.80 -11.21 8.44
C PRO A 237 7.11 -10.78 7.77
N VAL A 238 8.18 -10.74 8.53
CA VAL A 238 9.53 -10.56 8.00
C VAL A 238 9.93 -11.82 7.21
N GLY A 239 10.53 -11.63 6.05
CA GLY A 239 11.03 -12.72 5.19
C GLY A 239 9.97 -13.55 4.46
N LYS A 240 8.69 -13.15 4.53
CA LYS A 240 7.59 -13.85 3.84
C LYS A 240 6.60 -12.89 3.19
N LEU A 241 6.01 -13.36 2.11
CA LEU A 241 4.88 -12.67 1.49
C LEU A 241 3.62 -12.86 2.35
N SER A 242 2.81 -11.82 2.44
CA SER A 242 1.54 -11.84 3.19
C SER A 242 0.60 -12.96 2.73
N GLY A 243 0.52 -13.20 1.42
CA GLY A 243 -0.32 -14.24 0.84
C GLY A 243 0.08 -15.68 1.25
N ARG A 244 1.35 -15.90 1.63
CA ARG A 244 1.87 -17.19 2.12
C ARG A 244 1.86 -17.31 3.64
N SER A 245 1.15 -16.44 4.31
CA SER A 245 1.02 -16.41 5.77
C SER A 245 -0.41 -16.73 6.16
N THR A 246 -0.60 -17.11 7.42
CA THR A 246 -1.92 -17.34 8.00
C THR A 246 -2.85 -16.17 7.71
N GLN A 247 -4.01 -16.46 7.18
CA GLN A 247 -5.08 -15.50 6.94
C GLN A 247 -6.18 -15.71 7.99
N LEU A 248 -6.68 -14.62 8.52
CA LEU A 248 -7.82 -14.61 9.41
C LEU A 248 -9.05 -14.13 8.65
N GLU A 249 -10.01 -15.01 8.40
CA GLU A 249 -11.32 -14.60 7.89
C GLU A 249 -12.15 -14.02 9.05
N VAL A 250 -12.53 -12.76 8.89
CA VAL A 250 -13.25 -11.99 9.92
C VAL A 250 -14.50 -11.35 9.34
N THR A 251 -15.51 -11.13 10.19
CA THR A 251 -16.66 -10.29 9.86
C THR A 251 -16.35 -8.84 10.23
N VAL A 252 -16.68 -7.88 9.36
CA VAL A 252 -16.30 -6.47 9.50
C VAL A 252 -16.89 -5.78 10.74
N ASP A 253 -18.01 -6.27 11.26
CA ASP A 253 -18.66 -5.79 12.48
C ASP A 253 -18.02 -6.33 13.79
N THR A 254 -17.08 -7.28 13.67
CA THR A 254 -16.28 -7.73 14.83
C THR A 254 -15.21 -6.70 15.19
N PRO A 255 -14.67 -6.69 16.42
CA PRO A 255 -13.63 -5.75 16.81
C PRO A 255 -12.40 -5.75 15.87
N LEU A 256 -11.93 -6.93 15.45
CA LEU A 256 -10.80 -7.05 14.52
C LEU A 256 -11.20 -6.58 13.12
N GLY A 257 -12.36 -6.99 12.64
CA GLY A 257 -12.86 -6.56 11.32
C GLY A 257 -13.08 -5.05 11.25
N ALA A 258 -13.65 -4.44 12.30
CA ALA A 258 -13.82 -2.99 12.41
C ALA A 258 -12.48 -2.26 12.43
N PHE A 259 -11.49 -2.77 13.19
CA PHE A 259 -10.14 -2.21 13.23
C PHE A 259 -9.50 -2.21 11.83
N VAL A 260 -9.50 -3.36 11.15
CA VAL A 260 -8.87 -3.48 9.83
C VAL A 260 -9.60 -2.63 8.78
N ASN A 261 -10.92 -2.58 8.83
CA ASN A 261 -11.70 -1.70 7.95
C ASN A 261 -11.41 -0.22 8.20
N SER A 262 -11.29 0.21 9.48
CA SER A 262 -10.87 1.57 9.83
C SER A 262 -9.47 1.87 9.28
N ARG A 263 -8.54 0.92 9.45
CA ARG A 263 -7.18 1.06 8.91
C ARG A 263 -7.15 1.21 7.38
N PHE A 264 -7.98 0.42 6.67
CA PHE A 264 -8.15 0.60 5.23
C PHE A 264 -8.61 2.03 4.89
N GLN A 265 -9.61 2.56 5.60
CA GLN A 265 -10.11 3.91 5.34
C GLN A 265 -9.06 4.99 5.62
N GLU A 266 -8.32 4.87 6.73
CA GLU A 266 -7.24 5.80 7.07
C GLU A 266 -6.17 5.82 5.96
N VAL A 267 -5.70 4.64 5.55
CA VAL A 267 -4.73 4.51 4.46
C VAL A 267 -5.31 5.02 3.14
N TRP A 268 -6.59 4.72 2.86
CA TRP A 268 -7.27 5.19 1.65
C TRP A 268 -7.33 6.72 1.55
N HIS A 269 -7.64 7.40 2.63
CA HIS A 269 -7.72 8.86 2.65
C HIS A 269 -6.34 9.51 2.54
N ALA A 270 -5.30 8.90 3.10
CA ALA A 270 -3.94 9.39 3.03
C ALA A 270 -3.22 9.03 1.71
N ALA A 271 -3.71 8.00 0.99
CA ALA A 271 -3.10 7.51 -0.23
C ALA A 271 -3.35 8.43 -1.42
N ALA A 272 -2.33 8.62 -2.25
CA ALA A 272 -2.45 9.34 -3.49
C ALA A 272 -3.23 8.52 -4.53
N PRO A 273 -4.04 9.16 -5.41
CA PRO A 273 -4.54 8.52 -6.60
C PRO A 273 -3.40 7.89 -7.39
N HIS A 274 -3.70 6.80 -8.11
CA HIS A 274 -2.71 6.21 -9.00
C HIS A 274 -2.20 7.26 -9.97
N GLN A 275 -0.89 7.42 -10.00
CA GLN A 275 -0.18 8.33 -10.89
C GLN A 275 0.65 7.51 -11.88
N ALA A 276 0.86 8.04 -13.07
CA ALA A 276 1.72 7.39 -14.04
C ALA A 276 3.15 7.25 -13.49
N LEU A 277 3.67 6.03 -13.53
CA LEU A 277 5.05 5.70 -13.23
C LEU A 277 5.64 5.05 -14.48
N THR A 278 6.96 5.18 -14.66
CA THR A 278 7.66 4.50 -15.74
C THR A 278 8.76 3.61 -15.17
N PRO A 279 8.99 2.41 -15.71
CA PRO A 279 10.13 1.59 -15.33
C PRO A 279 11.42 2.19 -15.88
N VAL A 280 12.42 2.32 -15.02
CA VAL A 280 13.79 2.66 -15.44
C VAL A 280 14.70 1.56 -14.89
N THR A 281 15.27 0.79 -15.78
CA THR A 281 16.28 -0.19 -15.46
C THR A 281 17.65 0.46 -15.57
N VAL A 282 18.42 0.39 -14.50
CA VAL A 282 19.80 0.87 -14.44
C VAL A 282 20.73 -0.28 -14.16
N ALA A 283 21.84 -0.34 -14.87
CA ALA A 283 22.86 -1.37 -14.70
C ALA A 283 24.25 -0.74 -14.61
N ASP A 284 25.10 -1.36 -13.80
CA ASP A 284 26.53 -1.11 -13.75
C ASP A 284 27.28 -2.43 -13.99
N ASP A 285 28.62 -2.45 -13.83
CA ASP A 285 29.44 -3.66 -14.05
C ASP A 285 29.11 -4.82 -13.10
N ARG A 286 28.27 -4.61 -12.07
CA ARG A 286 28.00 -5.60 -11.01
C ARG A 286 26.55 -6.02 -10.92
N ILE A 287 25.62 -5.06 -11.08
CA ILE A 287 24.20 -5.29 -10.81
C ILE A 287 23.33 -4.53 -11.80
N GLU A 288 22.17 -5.11 -12.07
CA GLU A 288 21.08 -4.50 -12.82
C GLU A 288 19.85 -4.39 -11.91
N ARG A 289 19.13 -3.25 -11.96
CA ARG A 289 17.95 -3.00 -11.16
C ARG A 289 16.92 -2.17 -11.89
N THR A 290 15.66 -2.57 -11.77
CA THR A 290 14.52 -1.82 -12.27
C THR A 290 13.82 -1.06 -11.15
N TYR A 291 13.55 0.22 -11.38
CA TYR A 291 12.81 1.09 -10.47
C TYR A 291 11.62 1.71 -11.18
N LEU A 292 10.45 1.65 -10.56
CA LEU A 292 9.32 2.45 -10.97
C LEU A 292 9.52 3.88 -10.46
N VAL A 293 9.55 4.83 -11.38
CA VAL A 293 9.89 6.22 -11.08
C VAL A 293 8.82 7.18 -11.60
N ARG A 294 8.70 8.33 -10.94
CA ARG A 294 7.91 9.45 -11.44
C ARG A 294 8.62 10.09 -12.62
N PHE A 295 7.88 10.51 -13.62
CA PHE A 295 8.42 11.14 -14.81
C PHE A 295 7.56 12.29 -15.33
N VAL A 296 8.18 13.17 -16.08
CA VAL A 296 7.50 14.18 -16.89
C VAL A 296 8.17 14.24 -18.26
N ASP A 297 7.36 14.33 -19.30
CA ASP A 297 7.81 14.54 -20.66
C ASP A 297 7.74 16.04 -20.98
N LEU A 298 8.87 16.61 -21.38
CA LEU A 298 9.00 17.97 -21.85
C LEU A 298 9.51 17.95 -23.30
N GLU A 299 9.54 19.10 -23.97
CA GLU A 299 9.96 19.22 -25.36
C GLU A 299 11.39 18.73 -25.62
N ASP A 300 12.25 18.84 -24.60
CA ASP A 300 13.69 18.51 -24.64
C ASP A 300 13.99 17.09 -24.10
N GLY A 301 12.99 16.33 -23.65
CA GLY A 301 13.15 14.95 -23.24
C GLY A 301 12.29 14.53 -22.06
N ARG A 302 12.51 13.28 -21.64
CA ARG A 302 11.86 12.70 -20.46
C ARG A 302 12.74 12.91 -19.23
N TYR A 303 12.15 13.49 -18.20
CA TYR A 303 12.80 13.71 -16.92
C TYR A 303 12.20 12.78 -15.88
N VAL A 304 13.06 12.11 -15.14
CA VAL A 304 12.67 11.22 -14.04
C VAL A 304 13.17 11.75 -12.70
N ALA A 305 12.46 11.43 -11.64
CA ALA A 305 12.84 11.80 -10.28
C ALA A 305 12.77 10.57 -9.38
N SER A 306 13.93 10.12 -8.88
CA SER A 306 14.00 8.96 -7.99
C SER A 306 15.25 8.99 -7.09
N ARG A 307 15.04 9.06 -5.77
CA ARG A 307 16.14 8.90 -4.80
C ARG A 307 16.85 7.55 -4.93
N ARG A 308 16.14 6.52 -5.39
CA ARG A 308 16.69 5.16 -5.53
C ARG A 308 17.67 5.12 -6.70
N VAL A 309 17.28 5.64 -7.85
CA VAL A 309 18.18 5.76 -9.03
C VAL A 309 19.38 6.64 -8.68
N GLU A 310 19.16 7.80 -8.06
CA GLU A 310 20.23 8.68 -7.60
C GLU A 310 21.21 7.97 -6.63
N ARG A 311 20.70 7.16 -5.71
CA ARG A 311 21.53 6.35 -4.79
C ARG A 311 22.29 5.27 -5.53
N PHE A 312 21.69 4.63 -6.54
CA PHE A 312 22.35 3.67 -7.41
C PHE A 312 23.53 4.34 -8.12
N LEU A 313 23.29 5.47 -8.81
CA LEU A 313 24.31 6.21 -9.53
C LEU A 313 25.51 6.61 -8.66
N ARG A 314 25.25 7.01 -7.41
CA ARG A 314 26.33 7.35 -6.47
C ARG A 314 27.19 6.15 -6.03
N ARG A 315 26.70 4.92 -6.15
CA ARG A 315 27.38 3.69 -5.74
C ARG A 315 27.85 2.83 -6.88
N ALA A 316 27.47 3.19 -8.10
CA ALA A 316 27.76 2.45 -9.31
C ALA A 316 29.28 2.34 -9.56
N VAL A 317 29.69 1.22 -10.10
CA VAL A 317 31.06 0.90 -10.45
C VAL A 317 31.14 0.69 -11.96
N GLY A 318 31.99 1.45 -12.65
CA GLY A 318 32.12 1.40 -14.09
C GLY A 318 31.08 2.27 -14.80
N GLU A 319 30.77 1.89 -16.03
CA GLU A 319 29.80 2.61 -16.86
C GLU A 319 28.37 2.25 -16.44
N VAL A 320 27.52 3.29 -16.32
CA VAL A 320 26.11 3.09 -16.03
C VAL A 320 25.31 3.18 -17.31
N THR A 321 24.56 2.11 -17.57
CA THR A 321 23.55 2.07 -18.63
C THR A 321 22.16 2.21 -18.04
N ALA A 322 21.24 2.79 -18.78
CA ALA A 322 19.83 2.86 -18.40
C ALA A 322 18.95 2.43 -19.57
N THR A 323 17.85 1.76 -19.25
CA THR A 323 16.80 1.45 -20.23
C THR A 323 15.44 1.88 -19.71
N ASN A 324 14.59 2.34 -20.62
CA ASN A 324 13.20 2.67 -20.35
C ASN A 324 12.37 2.17 -21.54
N ASP A 325 11.31 1.38 -21.26
CA ASP A 325 10.47 0.78 -22.32
C ASP A 325 11.28 0.02 -23.40
N GLY A 326 12.36 -0.64 -22.98
CA GLY A 326 13.25 -1.42 -23.89
C GLY A 326 14.23 -0.60 -24.73
N GLN A 327 14.22 0.72 -24.59
CA GLN A 327 15.18 1.61 -25.23
C GLN A 327 16.32 1.96 -24.28
N GLY A 328 17.55 1.94 -24.79
CA GLY A 328 18.73 2.38 -24.06
C GLY A 328 18.79 3.90 -23.97
N PHE A 329 19.13 4.42 -22.79
CA PHE A 329 19.29 5.84 -22.52
C PHE A 329 20.57 6.09 -21.71
N ARG A 330 21.10 7.28 -21.85
CA ARG A 330 22.08 7.82 -20.93
C ARG A 330 21.37 8.65 -19.87
N LEU A 331 21.69 8.42 -18.60
CA LEU A 331 21.20 9.25 -17.50
C LEU A 331 22.12 10.43 -17.27
N GLU A 332 21.58 11.63 -17.34
CA GLU A 332 22.29 12.85 -17.03
C GLU A 332 21.56 13.65 -15.95
N ALA A 333 22.33 14.14 -14.96
CA ALA A 333 21.75 15.00 -13.93
C ALA A 333 21.29 16.33 -14.57
N ALA A 334 20.03 16.67 -14.44
CA ALA A 334 19.51 17.94 -14.92
C ALA A 334 20.08 19.09 -14.08
N ASP A 335 20.61 20.12 -14.75
CA ASP A 335 21.03 21.34 -14.06
C ASP A 335 19.82 22.01 -13.38
N ARG A 336 19.84 21.99 -12.07
CA ARG A 336 18.74 22.50 -11.25
C ARG A 336 18.61 24.02 -11.34
N THR A 337 19.67 24.75 -11.69
CA THR A 337 19.65 26.19 -11.90
C THR A 337 18.94 26.58 -13.20
N LEU A 338 19.13 25.77 -14.24
CA LEU A 338 18.54 26.03 -15.55
C LEU A 338 17.12 25.44 -15.66
N HIS A 339 16.93 24.22 -15.22
CA HIS A 339 15.70 23.46 -15.46
C HIS A 339 14.79 23.34 -14.22
N GLY A 340 15.31 23.63 -13.01
CA GLY A 340 14.61 23.41 -11.74
C GLY A 340 13.20 24.00 -11.68
N PRO A 341 13.00 25.31 -11.90
CA PRO A 341 11.67 25.92 -11.81
C PRO A 341 10.64 25.31 -12.79
N ARG A 342 11.08 24.97 -14.01
CA ARG A 342 10.25 24.34 -15.05
C ARG A 342 9.87 22.91 -14.65
N LEU A 343 10.83 22.14 -14.16
CA LEU A 343 10.63 20.78 -13.70
C LEU A 343 9.76 20.73 -12.45
N ASP A 344 10.02 21.58 -11.47
CA ASP A 344 9.19 21.71 -10.25
C ASP A 344 7.73 21.99 -10.61
N ALA A 345 7.48 22.89 -11.57
CA ALA A 345 6.14 23.19 -12.05
C ALA A 345 5.50 21.99 -12.76
N ALA A 346 6.25 21.27 -13.59
CA ALA A 346 5.77 20.10 -14.32
C ALA A 346 5.44 18.95 -13.36
N PHE A 347 6.34 18.62 -12.44
CA PHE A 347 6.10 17.58 -11.42
C PHE A 347 4.93 17.95 -10.51
N ARG A 348 4.84 19.20 -10.05
CA ARG A 348 3.71 19.66 -9.24
C ARG A 348 2.38 19.56 -10.00
N LYS A 349 2.36 19.86 -11.29
CA LYS A 349 1.17 19.74 -12.14
C LYS A 349 0.69 18.29 -12.25
N VAL A 350 1.62 17.33 -12.41
CA VAL A 350 1.30 15.91 -12.62
C VAL A 350 1.07 15.18 -11.29
N TYR A 351 1.89 15.44 -10.28
CA TYR A 351 1.93 14.66 -9.02
C TYR A 351 1.41 15.42 -7.80
N GLY A 352 1.07 16.70 -7.93
CA GLY A 352 0.63 17.55 -6.82
C GLY A 352 1.76 18.03 -5.89
N GLU A 353 2.96 17.51 -6.06
CA GLU A 353 4.12 17.80 -5.21
C GLU A 353 5.43 17.86 -6.02
N ILE A 354 6.45 18.47 -5.44
CA ILE A 354 7.80 18.51 -6.01
C ILE A 354 8.58 17.33 -5.43
N PRO A 355 9.22 16.47 -6.27
CA PRO A 355 10.07 15.40 -5.76
C PRO A 355 11.28 15.97 -5.00
N GLU A 356 11.60 15.33 -3.87
CA GLU A 356 12.82 15.68 -3.12
C GLU A 356 14.10 15.08 -3.73
N ALA A 357 13.98 14.28 -4.80
CA ALA A 357 15.09 13.67 -5.53
C ALA A 357 15.68 14.61 -6.59
N ALA A 358 16.89 14.32 -7.02
CA ALA A 358 17.45 14.97 -8.19
C ALA A 358 16.64 14.62 -9.44
N TYR A 359 16.53 15.57 -10.37
CA TYR A 359 16.01 15.34 -11.70
C TYR A 359 17.07 14.72 -12.59
N LEU A 360 16.71 13.64 -13.26
CA LEU A 360 17.57 12.95 -14.22
C LEU A 360 16.92 13.00 -15.59
N LEU A 361 17.64 13.45 -16.59
CA LEU A 361 17.22 13.45 -17.97
C LEU A 361 17.59 12.11 -18.61
N LEU A 362 16.61 11.50 -19.29
CA LEU A 362 16.86 10.35 -20.16
C LEU A 362 17.22 10.87 -21.56
N LEU A 363 18.50 10.74 -21.93
CA LEU A 363 18.99 11.07 -23.25
C LEU A 363 19.02 9.80 -24.11
N ALA A 364 18.37 9.85 -25.28
CA ALA A 364 18.38 8.76 -26.26
C ALA A 364 19.75 8.61 -26.96
#